data_9bfd3ae9ed9897f1c198443867b6953e
#
_entry.id   9bfd3ae9ed9897f1c198443867b6953e
#
_cell.length_a   1.000
_cell.length_b   1.000
_cell.length_c   1.000
_cell.angle_alpha   90.00
_cell.angle_beta   90.00
_cell.angle_gamma   90.00
#
_symmetry.space_group_name_H-M   'P 1'
#
loop_
_entity.id
_entity.type
_entity.pdbx_description
1 polymer ?
#
loop_
_entity_poly.entity_id
_entity_poly.type
_entity_poly.pdbx_seq_one_letter_code
_entity_poly.pdbx_strand_id
1 'polypeptide(L)'
;MRVYSGGGRRVAAGAGQRRPARGGKRLQSAKKRRRAPKIHLTAAGVTLVACLVLVRGAGLPEKVFGEEPKEQELIPLTEARPAESEPIGAQREEGHFLLSFAGDCTLGTEHGSWGKSGTFPEVVGEDYAYPFAGVQSLFAQDDFTFVNLEGALTSHTVPAEKQYRFRGPTAYGTILTEGSVEAVTLANNHTLDYGKTGLQETRQVLKDLGVAAGGDGETFLYTTSQGLKIGVYTAYHFGKPQIRQSIETLQNQGAEVIVAAFHSGAEGSYTPTAGQKDMFHYAADCGAHIVYNSHPHVLQPMERYGDSVILYSLGNFSFGGNRNPSDKDTVVIQVEVERQADGSVALSQVLAHPCSVSSRVDRNDYQPTLCRADSTQARRVEQKLAGTYRPPAPVSEPEEKAPQTAAPEEMPEAEPGPTLPAESV
;
A
#
# COMPACT_ATOMS: atom_id res chain seq x y z
N MET A 1 1.40 62.15 -11.13
CA MET A 1 1.22 63.42 -10.41
C MET A 1 0.90 63.14 -8.94
N ARG A 2 1.81 63.62 -8.01
CA ARG A 2 1.75 63.62 -6.53
C ARG A 2 1.79 62.25 -5.86
N VAL A 3 2.88 61.66 -5.28
CA VAL A 3 3.87 62.10 -4.27
C VAL A 3 3.26 62.58 -2.94
N TYR A 4 3.52 61.82 -1.89
CA TYR A 4 3.94 62.16 -0.53
C TYR A 4 4.08 60.87 0.26
N SER A 5 5.19 60.35 0.69
CA SER A 5 6.27 60.72 1.66
C SER A 5 5.82 60.75 3.12
N GLY A 6 6.42 59.89 3.90
CA GLY A 6 7.20 60.32 5.02
C GLY A 6 6.90 59.71 6.37
N GLY A 7 7.92 59.27 7.05
CA GLY A 7 8.17 59.33 8.48
C GLY A 7 8.18 57.99 9.22
N GLY A 8 9.16 57.49 9.47
CA GLY A 8 10.36 57.27 10.23
C GLY A 8 10.29 57.62 11.72
N ARG A 9 10.49 56.60 12.61
CA ARG A 9 11.16 56.82 13.91
C ARG A 9 11.79 55.53 14.44
N ARG A 10 13.10 55.54 14.58
CA ARG A 10 13.91 54.66 15.43
C ARG A 10 13.87 55.18 16.88
N VAL A 11 13.97 54.28 17.87
CA VAL A 11 14.64 54.43 19.19
C VAL A 11 14.88 53.00 19.65
N ALA A 12 16.07 52.47 19.72
CA ALA A 12 17.16 52.49 20.67
C ALA A 12 16.92 51.67 21.95
N ALA A 13 17.56 50.54 22.05
CA ALA A 13 18.68 50.11 22.89
C ALA A 13 18.50 50.16 24.42
N GLY A 14 18.77 49.05 25.08
CA GLY A 14 19.01 48.86 26.51
C GLY A 14 19.33 47.43 26.81
N ALA A 15 20.41 47.11 26.90
CA ALA A 15 21.55 46.56 27.61
C ALA A 15 21.22 45.93 28.98
N GLY A 16 21.71 44.71 29.17
CA GLY A 16 22.50 44.29 30.33
C GLY A 16 21.82 43.41 31.37
N GLN A 17 22.20 42.22 31.58
CA GLN A 17 23.14 41.76 32.60
C GLN A 17 22.98 40.27 32.97
N ARG A 18 24.09 39.56 32.78
CA ARG A 18 24.79 38.62 33.71
C ARG A 18 24.09 37.41 34.31
N ARG A 19 24.71 36.24 33.94
CA ARG A 19 24.71 34.97 34.64
C ARG A 19 25.19 35.05 36.10
N PRO A 20 24.87 34.06 36.97
CA PRO A 20 25.95 33.19 37.39
C PRO A 20 25.66 31.68 37.27
N ALA A 21 26.76 30.95 37.11
CA ALA A 21 26.88 29.52 37.16
C ALA A 21 26.97 28.99 38.61
N ARG A 22 26.53 27.75 38.80
CA ARG A 22 26.99 26.71 39.74
C ARG A 22 25.84 25.70 39.94
N GLY A 23 25.99 24.43 39.98
CA GLY A 23 26.99 23.51 40.37
C GLY A 23 26.49 22.09 40.09
N GLY A 24 27.40 21.26 39.66
CA GLY A 24 27.12 19.86 39.38
C GLY A 24 26.83 19.00 40.58
N LYS A 25 25.94 18.02 40.42
CA LYS A 25 25.98 16.80 41.22
C LYS A 25 25.81 15.60 40.27
N ARG A 26 26.93 14.87 40.14
CA ARG A 26 26.96 13.51 39.62
C ARG A 26 26.13 12.61 40.57
N LEU A 27 25.12 11.97 40.02
CA LEU A 27 24.48 10.84 40.66
C LEU A 27 24.86 9.57 39.89
N GLN A 28 25.64 8.74 40.57
CA GLN A 28 26.00 7.39 40.13
C GLN A 28 24.74 6.52 40.17
N SER A 29 24.32 5.94 39.06
CA SER A 29 23.26 4.94 38.98
C SER A 29 23.83 3.54 39.22
N ALA A 30 23.49 2.95 40.34
CA ALA A 30 23.80 1.56 40.69
C ALA A 30 22.94 0.62 39.80
N LYS A 31 23.60 -0.22 39.01
CA LYS A 31 22.98 -1.36 38.30
C LYS A 31 22.56 -2.43 39.33
N LYS A 32 21.27 -2.55 39.60
CA LYS A 32 20.70 -3.74 40.28
C LYS A 32 20.37 -4.79 39.19
N ARG A 33 21.22 -5.81 39.13
CA ARG A 33 20.93 -7.08 38.45
C ARG A 33 19.82 -7.81 39.19
N ARG A 34 18.64 -7.97 38.58
CA ARG A 34 17.60 -8.91 39.05
C ARG A 34 17.90 -10.30 38.47
N ARG A 35 18.14 -11.26 39.34
CA ARG A 35 18.24 -12.70 39.02
C ARG A 35 16.83 -13.24 38.75
N ALA A 36 16.69 -14.01 37.65
CA ALA A 36 15.49 -14.76 37.32
C ALA A 36 15.40 -16.01 38.28
N PRO A 37 14.18 -16.43 38.69
CA PRO A 37 14.00 -17.65 39.43
C PRO A 37 14.12 -18.89 38.55
N LYS A 38 14.85 -19.88 39.00
CA LYS A 38 14.93 -21.22 38.41
C LYS A 38 13.65 -21.97 38.75
N ILE A 39 12.91 -22.42 37.77
CA ILE A 39 11.79 -23.34 37.94
C ILE A 39 12.34 -24.75 37.84
N HIS A 40 12.19 -25.51 38.89
CA HIS A 40 12.47 -26.95 38.93
C HIS A 40 11.27 -27.70 38.32
N LEU A 41 11.53 -28.47 37.27
CA LEU A 41 10.60 -29.46 36.73
C LEU A 41 10.68 -30.70 37.58
N THR A 42 9.60 -31.07 38.26
CA THR A 42 9.40 -32.43 38.80
C THR A 42 8.38 -33.15 37.95
N ALA A 43 8.80 -34.29 37.42
CA ALA A 43 7.95 -35.21 36.71
C ALA A 43 7.06 -35.96 37.73
N ALA A 44 5.74 -35.96 37.50
CA ALA A 44 4.83 -36.92 38.10
C ALA A 44 3.60 -37.12 37.20
N GLY A 45 3.48 -38.26 36.58
CA GLY A 45 2.43 -39.23 36.86
C GLY A 45 1.15 -39.02 36.07
N VAL A 46 1.06 -39.72 34.94
CA VAL A 46 -0.20 -40.02 34.19
C VAL A 46 -1.11 -40.84 35.12
N THR A 47 -2.34 -40.37 35.36
CA THR A 47 -3.44 -41.23 35.79
C THR A 47 -4.72 -40.80 35.08
N LEU A 48 -5.15 -41.64 34.14
CA LEU A 48 -6.40 -41.59 33.46
C LEU A 48 -7.50 -42.08 34.41
N VAL A 49 -8.47 -41.23 34.79
CA VAL A 49 -9.71 -41.67 35.42
C VAL A 49 -10.89 -41.20 34.59
N ALA A 50 -11.50 -42.14 33.93
CA ALA A 50 -12.81 -41.98 33.27
C ALA A 50 -13.90 -41.96 34.34
N CYS A 51 -14.55 -40.81 34.54
CA CYS A 51 -15.82 -40.73 35.26
C CYS A 51 -16.94 -40.50 34.29
N LEU A 52 -17.67 -41.60 33.99
CA LEU A 52 -18.97 -41.54 33.36
C LEU A 52 -19.99 -41.11 34.44
N VAL A 53 -20.54 -39.89 34.32
CA VAL A 53 -21.74 -39.49 35.07
C VAL A 53 -22.84 -39.16 34.09
N LEU A 54 -23.83 -40.06 34.06
CA LEU A 54 -25.12 -39.83 33.43
C LEU A 54 -25.91 -38.79 34.24
N VAL A 55 -26.11 -37.58 33.69
CA VAL A 55 -27.17 -36.67 34.13
C VAL A 55 -28.10 -36.42 32.96
N ARG A 56 -29.32 -36.96 33.12
CA ARG A 56 -30.47 -36.65 32.21
C ARG A 56 -31.02 -35.27 32.59
N GLY A 57 -31.20 -34.43 31.54
CA GLY A 57 -32.28 -33.45 31.48
C GLY A 57 -31.95 -32.02 31.89
N ALA A 58 -31.53 -31.21 30.95
CA ALA A 58 -31.97 -29.83 30.72
C ALA A 58 -31.50 -29.45 29.32
N GLY A 59 -32.42 -29.08 28.44
CA GLY A 59 -32.08 -28.66 27.07
C GLY A 59 -31.18 -27.45 27.05
N LEU A 60 -29.95 -27.62 26.59
CA LEU A 60 -29.09 -26.57 26.16
C LEU A 60 -29.28 -26.35 24.65
N PRO A 61 -29.25 -25.12 24.16
CA PRO A 61 -29.41 -24.87 22.74
C PRO A 61 -28.21 -25.47 21.97
N GLU A 62 -28.53 -26.39 21.07
CA GLU A 62 -27.64 -26.90 20.03
C GLU A 62 -27.32 -25.76 19.07
N LYS A 63 -26.18 -25.09 19.27
CA LYS A 63 -25.47 -24.34 18.25
C LYS A 63 -24.11 -23.93 18.75
N VAL A 64 -23.17 -24.87 18.88
CA VAL A 64 -21.74 -24.65 18.83
C VAL A 64 -21.12 -25.91 18.22
N PHE A 65 -21.33 -26.11 16.95
CA PHE A 65 -20.46 -26.95 16.13
C PHE A 65 -20.02 -26.12 14.95
N GLY A 66 -18.70 -26.10 14.76
CA GLY A 66 -17.96 -25.26 13.87
C GLY A 66 -18.58 -25.20 12.47
N GLU A 67 -18.66 -24.00 11.96
CA GLU A 67 -18.79 -23.78 10.53
C GLU A 67 -17.70 -24.62 9.85
N GLU A 68 -18.07 -25.41 8.86
CA GLU A 68 -17.10 -26.10 8.02
C GLU A 68 -16.13 -25.04 7.47
N PRO A 69 -14.82 -25.34 7.38
CA PRO A 69 -13.87 -24.38 6.84
C PRO A 69 -14.34 -23.99 5.44
N LYS A 70 -14.56 -22.69 5.22
CA LYS A 70 -14.94 -22.17 3.90
C LYS A 70 -13.91 -22.64 2.89
N GLU A 71 -14.39 -23.13 1.76
CA GLU A 71 -13.56 -23.64 0.69
C GLU A 71 -12.64 -22.53 0.19
N GLN A 72 -11.33 -22.79 0.22
CA GLN A 72 -10.30 -21.91 -0.31
C GLN A 72 -10.02 -22.35 -1.75
N GLU A 73 -10.50 -21.60 -2.71
CA GLU A 73 -10.23 -21.86 -4.11
C GLU A 73 -9.43 -20.69 -4.70
N LEU A 74 -8.26 -20.99 -5.24
CA LEU A 74 -7.56 -20.02 -6.10
C LEU A 74 -8.45 -19.79 -7.32
N ILE A 75 -8.77 -18.53 -7.60
CA ILE A 75 -9.67 -18.17 -8.69
C ILE A 75 -9.05 -18.66 -9.99
N PRO A 76 -9.73 -19.59 -10.74
CA PRO A 76 -9.30 -19.91 -12.07
C PRO A 76 -9.39 -18.62 -12.90
N LEU A 77 -8.25 -18.19 -13.45
CA LEU A 77 -8.23 -17.06 -14.38
C LEU A 77 -9.06 -17.45 -15.60
N THR A 78 -10.28 -17.01 -15.64
CA THR A 78 -11.07 -17.02 -16.86
C THR A 78 -10.30 -16.16 -17.84
N GLU A 79 -9.89 -16.72 -18.98
CA GLU A 79 -9.11 -16.02 -19.99
C GLU A 79 -9.71 -14.64 -20.19
N ALA A 80 -8.89 -13.60 -19.92
CA ALA A 80 -9.28 -12.24 -20.21
C ALA A 80 -9.73 -12.24 -21.69
N ARG A 81 -11.00 -11.98 -21.94
CA ARG A 81 -11.42 -11.72 -23.31
C ARG A 81 -10.49 -10.64 -23.81
N PRO A 82 -9.81 -10.83 -24.98
CA PRO A 82 -9.19 -9.70 -25.64
C PRO A 82 -10.25 -8.61 -25.65
N ALA A 83 -9.88 -7.38 -25.34
CA ALA A 83 -10.78 -6.25 -25.49
C ALA A 83 -11.14 -6.10 -26.98
N GLU A 84 -11.93 -7.02 -27.51
CA GLU A 84 -12.74 -6.79 -28.69
C GLU A 84 -13.73 -5.76 -28.22
N SER A 85 -13.50 -4.55 -28.70
CA SER A 85 -14.24 -3.35 -28.42
C SER A 85 -15.75 -3.62 -28.51
N GLU A 86 -16.36 -3.96 -27.38
CA GLU A 86 -17.76 -3.65 -27.20
C GLU A 86 -17.87 -2.14 -27.32
N PRO A 87 -18.85 -1.60 -28.08
CA PRO A 87 -18.96 -0.17 -28.27
C PRO A 87 -19.06 0.51 -26.92
N ILE A 88 -18.24 1.55 -26.70
CA ILE A 88 -18.30 2.41 -25.50
C ILE A 88 -19.77 2.79 -25.29
N GLY A 89 -20.36 2.37 -24.17
CA GLY A 89 -21.75 2.62 -23.82
C GLY A 89 -22.74 1.48 -24.09
N ALA A 90 -22.31 0.22 -24.24
CA ALA A 90 -23.21 -0.91 -24.16
C ALA A 90 -23.89 -0.89 -22.78
N GLN A 91 -25.21 -0.61 -22.74
CA GLN A 91 -25.99 -0.66 -21.50
C GLN A 91 -25.96 -2.12 -21.00
N ARG A 92 -25.36 -2.35 -19.83
CA ARG A 92 -25.48 -3.63 -19.16
C ARG A 92 -26.93 -3.92 -18.82
N GLU A 93 -27.27 -5.17 -18.70
CA GLU A 93 -28.59 -5.58 -18.20
C GLU A 93 -28.83 -4.96 -16.82
N GLU A 94 -30.10 -4.65 -16.52
CA GLU A 94 -30.48 -4.10 -15.22
C GLU A 94 -30.07 -5.06 -14.10
N GLY A 95 -29.41 -4.54 -13.08
CA GLY A 95 -28.90 -5.33 -11.94
C GLY A 95 -27.50 -5.91 -12.13
N HIS A 96 -26.85 -5.70 -13.29
CA HIS A 96 -25.48 -6.12 -13.54
C HIS A 96 -24.52 -4.91 -13.48
N PHE A 97 -23.43 -5.05 -12.71
CA PHE A 97 -22.45 -4.00 -12.49
C PHE A 97 -21.04 -4.55 -12.66
N LEU A 98 -20.12 -3.68 -13.03
CA LEU A 98 -18.70 -3.99 -13.18
C LEU A 98 -17.86 -3.07 -12.32
N LEU A 99 -17.05 -3.65 -11.45
CA LEU A 99 -16.17 -2.91 -10.54
C LEU A 99 -14.72 -3.19 -10.90
N SER A 100 -13.91 -2.16 -11.14
CA SER A 100 -12.49 -2.29 -11.46
C SER A 100 -11.60 -1.93 -10.28
N PHE A 101 -10.53 -2.69 -10.13
CA PHE A 101 -9.51 -2.50 -9.11
C PHE A 101 -8.13 -2.50 -9.77
N ALA A 102 -7.30 -1.51 -9.45
CA ALA A 102 -5.90 -1.47 -9.88
C ALA A 102 -4.97 -1.19 -8.70
N GLY A 103 -3.67 -1.27 -8.92
CA GLY A 103 -2.66 -1.19 -7.87
C GLY A 103 -2.27 0.22 -7.44
N ASP A 104 -1.04 0.36 -6.94
CA ASP A 104 -0.53 1.58 -6.31
C ASP A 104 -0.29 2.68 -7.35
N CYS A 105 -0.95 3.83 -7.14
CA CYS A 105 -0.82 5.04 -7.95
C CYS A 105 -0.07 6.12 -7.16
N THR A 106 1.16 6.42 -7.56
CA THR A 106 1.90 7.60 -7.10
C THR A 106 1.90 8.64 -8.21
N LEU A 107 0.90 9.53 -8.19
CA LEU A 107 0.74 10.60 -9.20
C LEU A 107 1.67 11.77 -8.87
N GLY A 108 2.96 11.53 -9.02
CA GLY A 108 4.00 12.47 -8.65
C GLY A 108 5.38 11.85 -8.65
N THR A 109 6.29 12.34 -7.83
CA THR A 109 7.65 11.80 -7.74
C THR A 109 8.21 11.94 -6.33
N GLU A 110 9.29 11.19 -6.06
CA GLU A 110 10.03 11.29 -4.80
C GLU A 110 10.66 12.70 -4.66
N HIS A 111 10.67 13.23 -3.43
CA HIS A 111 11.12 14.58 -3.10
C HIS A 111 12.49 14.94 -3.69
N GLY A 112 13.49 14.07 -3.55
CA GLY A 112 14.84 14.29 -4.07
C GLY A 112 14.96 14.17 -5.59
N SER A 113 13.89 13.84 -6.29
CA SER A 113 13.84 13.62 -7.75
C SER A 113 13.15 14.76 -8.52
N TRP A 114 12.62 15.76 -7.85
CA TRP A 114 12.01 16.92 -8.51
C TRP A 114 12.99 17.62 -9.47
N GLY A 115 12.49 17.92 -10.68
CA GLY A 115 13.25 18.56 -11.76
C GLY A 115 14.26 17.66 -12.46
N LYS A 116 14.30 16.35 -12.14
CA LYS A 116 15.14 15.39 -12.86
C LYS A 116 14.40 14.83 -14.07
N SER A 117 15.16 14.49 -15.12
CA SER A 117 14.61 13.86 -16.31
C SER A 117 14.10 12.45 -16.04
N GLY A 118 13.04 12.05 -16.76
CA GLY A 118 12.39 10.75 -16.65
C GLY A 118 11.58 10.59 -15.36
N THR A 119 11.23 11.66 -14.66
CA THR A 119 10.31 11.64 -13.52
C THR A 119 8.87 11.77 -13.98
N PHE A 120 7.93 11.35 -13.16
CA PHE A 120 6.49 11.45 -13.45
C PHE A 120 6.08 12.86 -13.92
N PRO A 121 6.44 13.97 -13.21
CA PRO A 121 6.08 15.31 -13.66
C PRO A 121 6.70 15.72 -15.00
N GLU A 122 7.89 15.21 -15.32
CA GLU A 122 8.54 15.55 -16.60
C GLU A 122 7.91 14.80 -17.78
N VAL A 123 7.49 13.55 -17.53
CA VAL A 123 6.88 12.72 -18.58
C VAL A 123 5.42 13.10 -18.83
N VAL A 124 4.64 13.30 -17.77
CA VAL A 124 3.20 13.58 -17.84
C VAL A 124 2.94 15.06 -18.17
N GLY A 125 3.71 15.99 -17.59
CA GLY A 125 3.50 17.41 -17.77
C GLY A 125 2.07 17.83 -17.41
N GLU A 126 1.34 18.37 -18.39
CA GLU A 126 -0.07 18.77 -18.28
C GLU A 126 -1.03 17.83 -19.06
N ASP A 127 -0.53 16.70 -19.56
CA ASP A 127 -1.36 15.69 -20.21
C ASP A 127 -1.95 14.74 -19.16
N TYR A 128 -3.03 15.16 -18.52
CA TYR A 128 -3.65 14.44 -17.43
C TYR A 128 -4.33 13.14 -17.87
N ALA A 129 -4.71 12.99 -19.14
CA ALA A 129 -5.26 11.74 -19.68
C ALA A 129 -4.17 10.68 -19.91
N TYR A 130 -2.92 11.10 -20.10
CA TYR A 130 -1.81 10.22 -20.45
C TYR A 130 -1.61 9.03 -19.51
N PRO A 131 -1.60 9.19 -18.15
CA PRO A 131 -1.27 8.09 -17.24
C PRO A 131 -2.20 6.88 -17.35
N PHE A 132 -3.48 7.07 -17.66
CA PHE A 132 -4.43 5.97 -17.75
C PHE A 132 -4.88 5.64 -19.19
N ALA A 133 -4.32 6.31 -20.21
CA ALA A 133 -4.71 6.11 -21.60
C ALA A 133 -4.62 4.65 -22.08
N GLY A 134 -3.64 3.88 -21.58
CA GLY A 134 -3.45 2.48 -21.99
C GLY A 134 -4.48 1.49 -21.41
N VAL A 135 -5.31 1.92 -20.46
CA VAL A 135 -6.36 1.12 -19.81
C VAL A 135 -7.71 1.83 -19.75
N GLN A 136 -7.80 3.02 -20.29
CA GLN A 136 -8.98 3.89 -20.26
C GLN A 136 -10.25 3.19 -20.78
N SER A 137 -10.11 2.30 -21.77
CA SER A 137 -11.24 1.52 -22.29
C SER A 137 -11.85 0.55 -21.28
N LEU A 138 -11.11 0.09 -20.26
CA LEU A 138 -11.63 -0.73 -19.18
C LEU A 138 -12.40 0.11 -18.17
N PHE A 139 -11.80 1.22 -17.72
CA PHE A 139 -12.36 2.08 -16.68
C PHE A 139 -13.58 2.88 -17.16
N ALA A 140 -13.57 3.33 -18.42
CA ALA A 140 -14.71 4.05 -19.00
C ALA A 140 -15.96 3.18 -19.22
N GLN A 141 -15.82 1.86 -19.13
CA GLN A 141 -16.92 0.91 -19.35
C GLN A 141 -17.44 0.29 -18.04
N ASP A 142 -16.78 0.54 -16.90
CA ASP A 142 -17.23 0.03 -15.62
C ASP A 142 -18.18 1.00 -14.89
N ASP A 143 -18.62 0.61 -13.72
CA ASP A 143 -19.50 1.41 -12.86
C ASP A 143 -18.74 2.02 -11.67
N PHE A 144 -17.52 1.52 -11.43
CA PHE A 144 -16.70 1.96 -10.31
C PHE A 144 -15.26 1.47 -10.46
N THR A 145 -14.32 2.37 -10.50
CA THR A 145 -12.86 2.09 -10.44
C THR A 145 -12.27 2.55 -9.10
N PHE A 146 -11.50 1.67 -8.47
CA PHE A 146 -10.86 1.91 -7.18
C PHE A 146 -9.35 1.66 -7.24
N VAL A 147 -8.53 2.60 -6.73
CA VAL A 147 -7.07 2.49 -6.66
C VAL A 147 -6.50 2.98 -5.32
N ASN A 148 -5.26 2.64 -5.01
CA ASN A 148 -4.52 3.25 -3.90
C ASN A 148 -3.80 4.51 -4.39
N LEU A 149 -4.17 5.69 -3.88
CA LEU A 149 -3.42 6.93 -4.12
C LEU A 149 -2.31 7.07 -3.07
N GLU A 150 -1.10 6.72 -3.47
CA GLU A 150 0.07 6.64 -2.60
C GLU A 150 0.98 7.85 -2.77
N GLY A 151 0.80 8.82 -1.90
CA GLY A 151 1.49 10.11 -1.94
C GLY A 151 0.53 11.28 -1.80
N ALA A 152 1.06 12.50 -1.78
CA ALA A 152 0.28 13.71 -1.61
C ALA A 152 0.09 14.46 -2.93
N LEU A 153 -1.12 14.96 -3.17
CA LEU A 153 -1.43 15.97 -4.19
C LEU A 153 -1.45 17.34 -3.50
N THR A 154 -0.32 18.06 -3.52
CA THR A 154 -0.16 19.24 -2.69
C THR A 154 0.82 20.25 -3.26
N SER A 155 0.56 21.53 -3.00
CA SER A 155 1.49 22.62 -3.22
C SER A 155 2.52 22.76 -2.08
N HIS A 156 2.24 22.14 -0.91
CA HIS A 156 3.13 22.17 0.25
C HIS A 156 4.46 21.46 -0.05
N THR A 157 5.58 22.11 0.25
CA THR A 157 6.92 21.62 -0.16
C THR A 157 7.78 21.10 0.98
N VAL A 158 7.33 21.21 2.23
CA VAL A 158 8.09 20.74 3.39
C VAL A 158 7.74 19.26 3.64
N PRO A 159 8.69 18.34 3.37
CA PRO A 159 8.43 16.91 3.53
C PRO A 159 8.56 16.46 4.98
N ALA A 160 7.97 15.32 5.30
CA ALA A 160 8.23 14.62 6.56
C ALA A 160 9.68 14.08 6.63
N GLU A 161 10.16 13.84 7.85
CA GLU A 161 11.48 13.23 8.08
C GLU A 161 11.41 11.72 7.93
N LYS A 162 11.47 11.23 6.68
CA LYS A 162 11.51 9.80 6.31
C LYS A 162 12.28 9.62 5.00
N GLN A 163 12.61 8.39 4.66
CA GLN A 163 13.48 8.09 3.52
C GLN A 163 12.84 8.47 2.18
N TYR A 164 11.62 8.00 1.91
CA TYR A 164 10.90 8.26 0.66
C TYR A 164 9.69 9.14 0.94
N ARG A 165 9.47 10.17 0.12
CA ARG A 165 8.36 11.12 0.23
C ARG A 165 7.86 11.46 -1.16
N PHE A 166 6.60 11.14 -1.42
CA PHE A 166 5.97 11.28 -2.74
C PHE A 166 5.01 12.45 -2.77
N ARG A 167 5.12 13.23 -3.84
CA ARG A 167 4.26 14.37 -4.08
C ARG A 167 4.02 14.61 -5.57
N GLY A 168 2.78 14.97 -5.92
CA GLY A 168 2.41 15.59 -7.18
C GLY A 168 1.78 16.98 -6.96
N PRO A 169 1.72 17.82 -7.99
CA PRO A 169 0.92 19.04 -7.96
C PRO A 169 -0.56 18.72 -7.72
N THR A 170 -1.31 19.66 -7.13
CA THR A 170 -2.76 19.51 -6.91
C THR A 170 -3.52 19.24 -8.22
N ALA A 171 -3.07 19.82 -9.34
CA ALA A 171 -3.66 19.60 -10.68
C ALA A 171 -3.63 18.12 -11.11
N TYR A 172 -2.73 17.30 -10.56
CA TYR A 172 -2.67 15.87 -10.90
C TYR A 172 -3.85 15.06 -10.35
N GLY A 173 -4.69 15.64 -9.50
CA GLY A 173 -6.00 15.06 -9.20
C GLY A 173 -6.86 14.85 -10.43
N THR A 174 -6.74 15.70 -11.45
CA THR A 174 -7.45 15.59 -12.73
C THR A 174 -7.12 14.30 -13.47
N ILE A 175 -5.93 13.71 -13.26
CA ILE A 175 -5.56 12.40 -13.81
C ILE A 175 -6.59 11.31 -13.43
N LEU A 176 -7.11 11.35 -12.21
CA LEU A 176 -8.09 10.38 -11.76
C LEU A 176 -9.41 10.50 -12.52
N THR A 177 -9.91 11.72 -12.71
CA THR A 177 -11.18 11.96 -13.42
C THR A 177 -11.05 11.72 -14.93
N GLU A 178 -9.94 12.11 -15.56
CA GLU A 178 -9.64 11.77 -16.95
C GLU A 178 -9.48 10.26 -17.16
N GLY A 179 -9.03 9.55 -16.12
CA GLY A 179 -8.89 8.10 -16.09
C GLY A 179 -10.14 7.33 -15.70
N SER A 180 -11.29 7.99 -15.45
CA SER A 180 -12.52 7.36 -14.94
C SER A 180 -12.29 6.60 -13.64
N VAL A 181 -11.66 7.24 -12.65
CA VAL A 181 -11.46 6.69 -11.29
C VAL A 181 -12.43 7.38 -10.33
N GLU A 182 -13.36 6.63 -9.77
CA GLU A 182 -14.42 7.12 -8.89
C GLU A 182 -13.98 7.24 -7.45
N ALA A 183 -13.07 6.36 -7.01
CA ALA A 183 -12.67 6.35 -5.60
C ALA A 183 -11.23 5.91 -5.39
N VAL A 184 -10.64 6.39 -4.28
CA VAL A 184 -9.27 6.05 -3.89
C VAL A 184 -9.18 5.75 -2.39
N THR A 185 -8.21 4.89 -2.02
CA THR A 185 -7.74 4.86 -0.63
C THR A 185 -6.56 5.80 -0.45
N LEU A 186 -6.60 6.55 0.66
CA LEU A 186 -5.48 7.34 1.18
C LEU A 186 -4.84 6.66 2.40
N ALA A 187 -5.31 5.47 2.78
CA ALA A 187 -4.83 4.75 3.95
C ALA A 187 -3.54 3.98 3.62
N ASN A 188 -2.41 4.66 3.58
CA ASN A 188 -1.10 4.08 3.27
C ASN A 188 0.03 4.76 4.05
N ASN A 189 1.25 4.22 3.98
CA ASN A 189 2.43 4.74 4.64
C ASN A 189 2.91 6.09 4.09
N HIS A 190 2.40 6.55 2.92
CA HIS A 190 2.75 7.81 2.26
C HIS A 190 1.71 8.93 2.46
N THR A 191 0.63 8.67 3.20
CA THR A 191 -0.45 9.63 3.49
C THR A 191 0.05 10.95 4.06
N LEU A 192 1.06 10.90 4.93
CA LEU A 192 1.61 12.06 5.64
C LEU A 192 2.99 12.48 5.15
N ASP A 193 3.36 12.16 3.94
CA ASP A 193 4.67 12.55 3.36
C ASP A 193 4.92 14.06 3.38
N TYR A 194 3.87 14.84 3.32
CA TYR A 194 3.89 16.30 3.43
C TYR A 194 3.01 16.78 4.60
N GLY A 195 2.96 15.97 5.67
CA GLY A 195 2.26 16.27 6.91
C GLY A 195 0.75 16.42 6.74
N LYS A 196 0.12 16.97 7.77
CA LYS A 196 -1.35 17.19 7.77
C LYS A 196 -1.79 18.17 6.68
N THR A 197 -0.97 19.17 6.37
CA THR A 197 -1.27 20.15 5.31
C THR A 197 -1.37 19.47 3.96
N GLY A 198 -0.39 18.62 3.60
CA GLY A 198 -0.42 17.86 2.35
C GLY A 198 -1.64 16.96 2.24
N LEU A 199 -1.99 16.24 3.33
CA LEU A 199 -3.20 15.42 3.37
C LEU A 199 -4.48 16.25 3.21
N GLN A 200 -4.57 17.41 3.86
CA GLN A 200 -5.74 18.29 3.75
C GLN A 200 -5.92 18.82 2.32
N GLU A 201 -4.83 19.25 1.67
CA GLU A 201 -4.89 19.69 0.27
C GLU A 201 -5.28 18.51 -0.65
N THR A 202 -4.69 17.32 -0.46
CA THR A 202 -5.07 16.12 -1.22
C THR A 202 -6.56 15.82 -1.10
N ARG A 203 -7.11 15.82 0.12
CA ARG A 203 -8.54 15.60 0.35
C ARG A 203 -9.41 16.66 -0.30
N GLN A 204 -8.98 17.93 -0.25
CA GLN A 204 -9.73 19.03 -0.87
C GLN A 204 -9.75 18.86 -2.41
N VAL A 205 -8.61 18.52 -3.02
CA VAL A 205 -8.52 18.23 -4.46
C VAL A 205 -9.50 17.12 -4.86
N LEU A 206 -9.48 15.99 -4.15
CA LEU A 206 -10.37 14.86 -4.45
C LEU A 206 -11.84 15.23 -4.30
N LYS A 207 -12.18 15.95 -3.23
CA LYS A 207 -13.54 16.44 -3.00
C LYS A 207 -14.02 17.38 -4.10
N ASP A 208 -13.19 18.33 -4.55
CA ASP A 208 -13.54 19.30 -5.59
C ASP A 208 -13.73 18.63 -6.96
N LEU A 209 -13.07 17.51 -7.19
CA LEU A 209 -13.19 16.67 -8.38
C LEU A 209 -14.31 15.62 -8.29
N GLY A 210 -14.94 15.46 -7.11
CA GLY A 210 -15.96 14.43 -6.92
C GLY A 210 -15.42 13.01 -6.75
N VAL A 211 -14.11 12.83 -6.56
CA VAL A 211 -13.49 11.53 -6.31
C VAL A 211 -13.67 11.16 -4.84
N ALA A 212 -14.32 10.03 -4.57
CA ALA A 212 -14.51 9.55 -3.21
C ALA A 212 -13.18 9.08 -2.60
N ALA A 213 -12.95 9.35 -1.32
CA ALA A 213 -11.69 8.98 -0.68
C ALA A 213 -11.85 8.64 0.79
N GLY A 214 -11.18 7.57 1.23
CA GLY A 214 -11.07 7.18 2.63
C GLY A 214 -9.63 7.20 3.11
N GLY A 215 -9.40 7.72 4.33
CA GLY A 215 -8.13 7.66 5.02
C GLY A 215 -8.06 6.48 6.00
N ASP A 216 -7.04 6.48 6.85
CA ASP A 216 -6.80 5.39 7.79
C ASP A 216 -7.94 5.24 8.81
N GLY A 217 -8.59 4.07 8.82
CA GLY A 217 -9.71 3.73 9.69
C GLY A 217 -11.06 4.35 9.28
N GLU A 218 -11.17 4.92 8.08
CA GLU A 218 -12.40 5.59 7.61
C GLU A 218 -13.28 4.67 6.77
N THR A 219 -14.58 5.01 6.74
CA THR A 219 -15.59 4.39 5.87
C THR A 219 -16.29 5.45 5.03
N PHE A 220 -16.70 5.09 3.82
CA PHE A 220 -17.55 5.93 2.99
C PHE A 220 -18.50 5.08 2.13
N LEU A 221 -19.58 5.70 1.66
CA LEU A 221 -20.48 5.13 0.67
C LEU A 221 -20.28 5.85 -0.67
N TYR A 222 -20.24 5.05 -1.73
CA TYR A 222 -20.34 5.51 -3.11
C TYR A 222 -21.61 4.92 -3.73
N THR A 223 -22.33 5.69 -4.53
CA THR A 223 -23.48 5.18 -5.27
C THR A 223 -23.21 5.35 -6.76
N THR A 224 -23.20 4.25 -7.48
CA THR A 224 -22.99 4.27 -8.92
C THR A 224 -24.13 4.98 -9.66
N SER A 225 -23.92 5.34 -10.91
CA SER A 225 -24.97 5.97 -11.76
C SER A 225 -26.22 5.08 -11.90
N GLN A 226 -26.05 3.75 -11.79
CA GLN A 226 -27.14 2.76 -11.87
C GLN A 226 -27.72 2.41 -10.47
N GLY A 227 -27.27 3.12 -9.41
CA GLY A 227 -27.85 3.00 -8.07
C GLY A 227 -27.31 1.85 -7.19
N LEU A 228 -26.18 1.21 -7.55
CA LEU A 228 -25.50 0.26 -6.67
C LEU A 228 -24.80 1.03 -5.54
N LYS A 229 -25.04 0.65 -4.29
CA LYS A 229 -24.38 1.25 -3.12
C LYS A 229 -23.18 0.44 -2.70
N ILE A 230 -21.99 1.01 -2.90
CA ILE A 230 -20.71 0.42 -2.54
C ILE A 230 -20.21 1.06 -1.25
N GLY A 231 -20.06 0.28 -0.19
CA GLY A 231 -19.45 0.69 1.06
C GLY A 231 -17.95 0.37 1.03
N VAL A 232 -17.11 1.34 1.36
CA VAL A 232 -15.66 1.14 1.38
C VAL A 232 -15.12 1.45 2.77
N TYR A 233 -14.38 0.49 3.33
CA TYR A 233 -13.55 0.66 4.52
C TYR A 233 -12.09 0.71 4.11
N THR A 234 -11.34 1.71 4.54
CA THR A 234 -9.94 1.90 4.21
C THR A 234 -9.09 1.94 5.48
N ALA A 235 -7.98 1.18 5.52
CA ALA A 235 -7.13 1.14 6.71
C ALA A 235 -5.67 0.80 6.40
N TYR A 236 -4.77 1.54 7.04
CA TYR A 236 -3.35 1.25 7.16
C TYR A 236 -3.02 0.65 8.53
N HIS A 237 -3.66 1.17 9.59
CA HIS A 237 -3.60 0.59 10.94
C HIS A 237 -4.94 -0.08 11.24
N PHE A 238 -4.94 -1.40 11.36
CA PHE A 238 -6.16 -2.16 11.54
C PHE A 238 -5.98 -3.38 12.45
N GLY A 239 -7.10 -3.84 12.98
CA GLY A 239 -7.21 -5.05 13.76
C GLY A 239 -8.64 -5.58 13.71
N LYS A 240 -8.86 -6.81 14.15
CA LYS A 240 -10.17 -7.48 14.08
C LYS A 240 -11.33 -6.65 14.62
N PRO A 241 -11.22 -5.92 15.77
CA PRO A 241 -12.33 -5.09 16.26
C PRO A 241 -12.72 -3.96 15.30
N GLN A 242 -11.72 -3.24 14.75
CA GLN A 242 -11.95 -2.13 13.81
C GLN A 242 -12.55 -2.63 12.50
N ILE A 243 -12.04 -3.75 11.96
CA ILE A 243 -12.57 -4.39 10.75
C ILE A 243 -14.06 -4.70 10.93
N ARG A 244 -14.42 -5.41 12.00
CA ARG A 244 -15.82 -5.75 12.31
C ARG A 244 -16.69 -4.51 12.41
N GLN A 245 -16.31 -3.55 13.23
CA GLN A 245 -17.08 -2.33 13.48
C GLN A 245 -17.31 -1.53 12.18
N SER A 246 -16.29 -1.43 11.33
CA SER A 246 -16.38 -0.68 10.07
C SER A 246 -17.31 -1.36 9.07
N ILE A 247 -17.21 -2.68 8.95
CA ILE A 247 -18.10 -3.46 8.07
C ILE A 247 -19.54 -3.41 8.56
N GLU A 248 -19.78 -3.58 9.85
CA GLU A 248 -21.13 -3.44 10.46
C GLU A 248 -21.69 -2.03 10.24
N THR A 249 -20.85 -0.99 10.32
CA THR A 249 -21.25 0.39 10.03
C THR A 249 -21.74 0.53 8.59
N LEU A 250 -21.01 -0.02 7.61
CA LEU A 250 -21.36 0.03 6.19
C LEU A 250 -22.65 -0.77 5.90
N GLN A 251 -22.80 -1.94 6.52
CA GLN A 251 -24.05 -2.74 6.42
C GLN A 251 -25.25 -1.96 6.94
N ASN A 252 -25.13 -1.31 8.12
CA ASN A 252 -26.18 -0.49 8.71
C ASN A 252 -26.51 0.77 7.88
N GLN A 253 -25.58 1.25 7.05
CA GLN A 253 -25.77 2.35 6.10
C GLN A 253 -26.42 1.88 4.79
N GLY A 254 -26.63 0.58 4.62
CA GLY A 254 -27.27 -0.02 3.45
C GLY A 254 -26.33 -0.20 2.26
N ALA A 255 -25.02 -0.43 2.51
CA ALA A 255 -24.12 -0.87 1.48
C ALA A 255 -24.53 -2.24 0.94
N GLU A 256 -24.64 -2.38 -0.38
CA GLU A 256 -24.95 -3.63 -1.06
C GLU A 256 -23.69 -4.43 -1.34
N VAL A 257 -22.61 -3.74 -1.78
CA VAL A 257 -21.27 -4.30 -1.91
C VAL A 257 -20.36 -3.65 -0.87
N ILE A 258 -19.56 -4.43 -0.17
CA ILE A 258 -18.57 -3.92 0.81
C ILE A 258 -17.17 -4.27 0.33
N VAL A 259 -16.34 -3.23 0.17
CA VAL A 259 -14.91 -3.31 -0.11
C VAL A 259 -14.14 -2.98 1.17
N ALA A 260 -13.32 -3.93 1.65
CA ALA A 260 -12.36 -3.69 2.73
C ALA A 260 -10.97 -3.49 2.13
N ALA A 261 -10.48 -2.26 2.15
CA ALA A 261 -9.21 -1.87 1.52
C ALA A 261 -8.11 -1.65 2.55
N PHE A 262 -7.05 -2.42 2.43
CA PHE A 262 -5.90 -2.40 3.33
C PHE A 262 -4.62 -1.98 2.61
N HIS A 263 -3.60 -1.61 3.39
CA HIS A 263 -2.26 -1.32 2.89
C HIS A 263 -1.25 -2.01 3.81
N SER A 264 -0.77 -3.18 3.42
CA SER A 264 0.02 -4.02 4.32
C SER A 264 0.87 -5.07 3.59
N GLY A 265 1.82 -5.64 4.32
CA GLY A 265 2.68 -6.72 3.84
C GLY A 265 4.14 -6.33 3.80
N ALA A 266 4.93 -7.07 3.03
CA ALA A 266 6.34 -6.80 2.82
C ALA A 266 6.57 -6.39 1.36
N GLU A 267 7.25 -5.27 1.15
CA GLU A 267 7.64 -4.80 -0.19
C GLU A 267 8.46 -5.88 -0.92
N GLY A 268 8.18 -6.07 -2.19
CA GLY A 268 8.85 -7.06 -3.05
C GLY A 268 8.49 -8.53 -2.78
N SER A 269 7.61 -8.83 -1.81
CA SER A 269 7.17 -10.20 -1.54
C SER A 269 6.05 -10.61 -2.48
N TYR A 270 6.24 -11.71 -3.21
CA TYR A 270 5.22 -12.31 -4.09
C TYR A 270 4.22 -13.21 -3.34
N THR A 271 4.34 -13.30 -2.03
CA THR A 271 3.49 -14.18 -1.22
C THR A 271 2.96 -13.42 -0.02
N PRO A 272 1.63 -13.43 0.23
CA PRO A 272 1.06 -12.82 1.41
C PRO A 272 1.51 -13.54 2.69
N THR A 273 1.67 -12.78 3.76
CA THR A 273 1.99 -13.33 5.08
C THR A 273 0.78 -14.05 5.69
N ALA A 274 1.04 -14.97 6.63
CA ALA A 274 -0.04 -15.63 7.38
C ALA A 274 -0.94 -14.63 8.12
N GLY A 275 -0.35 -13.51 8.62
CA GLY A 275 -1.11 -12.44 9.28
C GLY A 275 -2.05 -11.70 8.32
N GLN A 276 -1.62 -11.44 7.08
CA GLN A 276 -2.51 -10.87 6.07
C GLN A 276 -3.67 -11.81 5.77
N LYS A 277 -3.39 -13.10 5.54
CA LYS A 277 -4.44 -14.09 5.29
C LYS A 277 -5.46 -14.12 6.43
N ASP A 278 -5.02 -14.22 7.69
CA ASP A 278 -5.91 -14.22 8.86
C ASP A 278 -6.80 -12.97 8.94
N MET A 279 -6.25 -11.78 8.68
CA MET A 279 -7.02 -10.55 8.73
C MET A 279 -7.98 -10.40 7.56
N PHE A 280 -7.59 -10.83 6.35
CA PHE A 280 -8.41 -10.68 5.16
C PHE A 280 -9.54 -11.72 5.12
N HIS A 281 -9.28 -12.96 5.54
CA HIS A 281 -10.34 -13.94 5.79
C HIS A 281 -11.33 -13.42 6.84
N TYR A 282 -10.82 -12.83 7.93
CA TYR A 282 -11.68 -12.24 8.96
C TYR A 282 -12.53 -11.08 8.42
N ALA A 283 -12.01 -10.24 7.53
CA ALA A 283 -12.80 -9.20 6.88
C ALA A 283 -13.93 -9.79 6.02
N ALA A 284 -13.61 -10.82 5.25
CA ALA A 284 -14.60 -11.58 4.47
C ALA A 284 -15.67 -12.24 5.38
N ASP A 285 -15.25 -12.86 6.51
CA ASP A 285 -16.16 -13.42 7.51
C ASP A 285 -17.09 -12.39 8.17
N CYS A 286 -16.64 -11.13 8.26
CA CYS A 286 -17.48 -10.02 8.72
C CYS A 286 -18.45 -9.51 7.66
N GLY A 287 -18.33 -9.93 6.39
CA GLY A 287 -19.22 -9.57 5.29
C GLY A 287 -18.61 -8.62 4.25
N ALA A 288 -17.27 -8.49 4.20
CA ALA A 288 -16.64 -7.84 3.06
C ALA A 288 -16.77 -8.74 1.82
N HIS A 289 -17.33 -8.21 0.73
CA HIS A 289 -17.45 -8.92 -0.54
C HIS A 289 -16.12 -8.93 -1.29
N ILE A 290 -15.37 -7.83 -1.22
CA ILE A 290 -14.07 -7.67 -1.85
C ILE A 290 -13.08 -7.20 -0.80
N VAL A 291 -11.97 -7.91 -0.64
CA VAL A 291 -10.84 -7.49 0.17
C VAL A 291 -9.72 -7.07 -0.77
N TYR A 292 -9.39 -5.79 -0.74
CA TYR A 292 -8.33 -5.18 -1.55
C TYR A 292 -7.13 -4.86 -0.68
N ASN A 293 -5.92 -5.17 -1.15
CA ASN A 293 -4.71 -4.75 -0.45
C ASN A 293 -3.65 -4.22 -1.41
N SER A 294 -2.87 -3.27 -0.92
CA SER A 294 -1.74 -2.60 -1.57
C SER A 294 -0.50 -2.62 -0.67
N HIS A 295 0.62 -2.03 -1.07
CA HIS A 295 1.91 -1.94 -0.38
C HIS A 295 3.01 -2.91 -0.85
N PRO A 296 2.79 -4.19 -1.21
CA PRO A 296 3.89 -5.04 -1.65
C PRO A 296 4.61 -4.56 -2.92
N HIS A 297 4.03 -3.65 -3.70
CA HIS A 297 4.54 -3.12 -4.97
C HIS A 297 4.84 -4.17 -6.04
N VAL A 298 4.46 -5.40 -5.80
CA VAL A 298 4.48 -6.53 -6.73
C VAL A 298 3.16 -7.28 -6.64
N LEU A 299 2.79 -7.99 -7.70
CA LEU A 299 1.58 -8.81 -7.70
C LEU A 299 1.69 -9.96 -6.70
N GLN A 300 0.60 -10.17 -5.96
CA GLN A 300 0.40 -11.33 -5.11
C GLN A 300 -0.84 -12.11 -5.57
N PRO A 301 -1.06 -13.35 -5.09
CA PRO A 301 -2.20 -14.16 -5.49
C PRO A 301 -3.55 -13.47 -5.27
N MET A 302 -4.56 -13.97 -5.99
CA MET A 302 -5.97 -13.73 -5.71
C MET A 302 -6.59 -15.00 -5.14
N GLU A 303 -7.59 -14.85 -4.28
CA GLU A 303 -8.26 -15.96 -3.63
C GLU A 303 -9.78 -15.73 -3.64
N ARG A 304 -10.56 -16.78 -3.94
CA ARG A 304 -11.97 -16.81 -3.59
C ARG A 304 -12.10 -17.47 -2.23
N TYR A 305 -12.70 -16.76 -1.30
CA TYR A 305 -12.92 -17.23 0.06
C TYR A 305 -14.41 -17.16 0.40
N GLY A 306 -15.10 -18.30 0.27
CA GLY A 306 -16.55 -18.32 0.25
C GLY A 306 -17.11 -17.46 -0.88
N ASP A 307 -18.00 -16.53 -0.56
CA ASP A 307 -18.60 -15.62 -1.54
C ASP A 307 -17.73 -14.35 -1.78
N SER A 308 -16.59 -14.24 -1.11
CA SER A 308 -15.72 -13.08 -1.20
C SER A 308 -14.54 -13.29 -2.15
N VAL A 309 -14.02 -12.18 -2.68
CA VAL A 309 -12.79 -12.11 -3.48
C VAL A 309 -11.71 -11.36 -2.69
N ILE A 310 -10.54 -11.96 -2.56
CA ILE A 310 -9.38 -11.38 -1.87
C ILE A 310 -8.27 -11.09 -2.88
N LEU A 311 -7.93 -9.83 -3.01
CA LEU A 311 -6.87 -9.29 -3.86
C LEU A 311 -5.67 -8.93 -2.97
N TYR A 312 -4.72 -9.87 -2.80
CA TYR A 312 -3.61 -9.68 -1.85
C TYR A 312 -2.64 -8.57 -2.23
N SER A 313 -2.39 -8.35 -3.53
CA SER A 313 -1.71 -7.16 -4.05
C SER A 313 -1.85 -7.09 -5.57
N LEU A 314 -2.19 -5.93 -6.08
CA LEU A 314 -2.23 -5.64 -7.51
C LEU A 314 -0.93 -4.97 -8.03
N GLY A 315 0.09 -4.86 -7.16
CA GLY A 315 1.39 -4.27 -7.49
C GLY A 315 1.32 -2.77 -7.72
N ASN A 316 2.38 -2.22 -8.32
CA ASN A 316 2.36 -0.85 -8.81
C ASN A 316 1.42 -0.71 -10.01
N PHE A 317 0.84 0.48 -10.19
CA PHE A 317 0.05 0.81 -11.38
C PHE A 317 0.64 2.05 -12.07
N SER A 318 0.04 3.23 -11.96
CA SER A 318 0.68 4.46 -12.43
C SER A 318 1.58 5.03 -11.33
N PHE A 319 2.81 4.52 -11.23
CA PHE A 319 3.65 4.70 -10.06
C PHE A 319 4.89 5.57 -10.33
N GLY A 320 4.83 6.84 -9.94
CA GLY A 320 5.93 7.81 -10.09
C GLY A 320 7.07 7.70 -9.08
N GLY A 321 6.97 6.75 -8.13
CA GLY A 321 7.99 6.53 -7.11
C GLY A 321 9.27 5.87 -7.62
N ASN A 322 9.22 5.19 -8.78
CA ASN A 322 10.37 4.52 -9.37
C ASN A 322 10.42 4.73 -10.89
N ARG A 323 11.55 5.27 -11.38
CA ARG A 323 11.76 5.57 -12.81
C ARG A 323 12.04 4.34 -13.67
N ASN A 324 12.41 3.23 -13.09
CA ASN A 324 12.61 1.96 -13.80
C ASN A 324 12.49 0.78 -12.84
N PRO A 325 11.27 0.41 -12.43
CA PRO A 325 11.08 -0.75 -11.56
C PRO A 325 11.57 -2.03 -12.27
N SER A 326 12.18 -2.91 -11.49
CA SER A 326 12.65 -4.22 -12.00
C SER A 326 11.47 -5.15 -12.32
N ASP A 327 10.38 -5.02 -11.57
CA ASP A 327 9.11 -5.68 -11.85
C ASP A 327 8.12 -4.67 -12.44
N LYS A 328 7.70 -4.93 -13.67
CA LYS A 328 6.73 -4.08 -14.39
C LYS A 328 5.36 -4.75 -14.53
N ASP A 329 5.16 -5.87 -13.87
CA ASP A 329 3.90 -6.59 -13.94
C ASP A 329 2.87 -5.92 -13.04
N THR A 330 1.71 -5.67 -13.61
CA THR A 330 0.53 -5.18 -12.92
C THR A 330 -0.73 -5.75 -13.54
N VAL A 331 -1.88 -5.41 -13.01
CA VAL A 331 -3.15 -5.96 -13.47
C VAL A 331 -4.28 -4.97 -13.19
N VAL A 332 -5.29 -4.97 -14.04
CA VAL A 332 -6.63 -4.49 -13.72
C VAL A 332 -7.50 -5.70 -13.43
N ILE A 333 -8.12 -5.73 -12.27
CA ILE A 333 -9.11 -6.74 -11.92
C ILE A 333 -10.48 -6.14 -12.07
N GLN A 334 -11.35 -6.80 -12.83
CA GLN A 334 -12.77 -6.45 -12.92
C GLN A 334 -13.59 -7.54 -12.24
N VAL A 335 -14.53 -7.12 -11.39
CA VAL A 335 -15.45 -7.99 -10.67
C VAL A 335 -16.86 -7.69 -11.16
N GLU A 336 -17.51 -8.69 -11.75
CA GLU A 336 -18.93 -8.61 -12.10
C GLU A 336 -19.78 -8.85 -10.87
N VAL A 337 -20.75 -7.96 -10.65
CA VAL A 337 -21.70 -7.99 -9.55
C VAL A 337 -23.11 -8.09 -10.11
N GLU A 338 -23.86 -9.05 -9.62
CA GLU A 338 -25.26 -9.24 -9.97
C GLU A 338 -26.16 -8.99 -8.76
N ARG A 339 -27.14 -8.10 -8.89
CA ARG A 339 -28.17 -7.90 -7.87
C ARG A 339 -29.24 -8.98 -8.03
N GLN A 340 -29.43 -9.75 -6.98
CA GLN A 340 -30.40 -10.83 -6.95
C GLN A 340 -31.83 -10.32 -6.69
N ALA A 341 -32.83 -11.12 -6.98
CA ALA A 341 -34.25 -10.77 -6.81
C ALA A 341 -34.65 -10.45 -5.35
N ASP A 342 -33.91 -10.94 -4.36
CA ASP A 342 -34.09 -10.65 -2.94
C ASP A 342 -33.38 -9.40 -2.47
N GLY A 343 -32.66 -8.71 -3.38
CA GLY A 343 -31.89 -7.50 -3.09
C GLY A 343 -30.46 -7.76 -2.60
N SER A 344 -30.05 -9.01 -2.41
CA SER A 344 -28.65 -9.35 -2.16
C SER A 344 -27.82 -9.21 -3.44
N VAL A 345 -26.50 -9.27 -3.32
CA VAL A 345 -25.58 -9.24 -4.46
C VAL A 345 -24.73 -10.51 -4.50
N ALA A 346 -24.40 -10.96 -5.71
CA ALA A 346 -23.44 -12.03 -5.95
C ALA A 346 -22.28 -11.52 -6.79
N LEU A 347 -21.07 -11.99 -6.51
CA LEU A 347 -19.90 -11.76 -7.35
C LEU A 347 -19.83 -12.89 -8.38
N SER A 348 -20.36 -12.65 -9.58
CA SER A 348 -20.57 -13.70 -10.59
C SER A 348 -19.27 -14.05 -11.33
N GLN A 349 -18.43 -13.07 -11.65
CA GLN A 349 -17.20 -13.30 -12.38
C GLN A 349 -16.08 -12.38 -11.90
N VAL A 350 -14.83 -12.86 -11.99
CA VAL A 350 -13.61 -12.08 -11.78
C VAL A 350 -12.76 -12.17 -13.04
N LEU A 351 -12.52 -11.03 -13.66
CA LEU A 351 -11.74 -10.89 -14.88
C LEU A 351 -10.39 -10.26 -14.55
N ALA A 352 -9.31 -10.91 -14.94
CA ALA A 352 -7.96 -10.35 -14.82
C ALA A 352 -7.47 -9.86 -16.18
N HIS A 353 -7.08 -8.59 -16.24
CA HIS A 353 -6.49 -7.97 -17.43
C HIS A 353 -4.99 -7.72 -17.17
N PRO A 354 -4.09 -8.64 -17.58
CA PRO A 354 -2.66 -8.45 -17.41
C PRO A 354 -2.17 -7.15 -18.03
N CYS A 355 -1.41 -6.37 -17.26
CA CYS A 355 -0.86 -5.09 -17.67
C CYS A 355 0.64 -4.99 -17.36
N SER A 356 1.29 -4.04 -18.00
CA SER A 356 2.59 -3.50 -17.62
C SER A 356 2.40 -2.12 -17.01
N VAL A 357 3.17 -1.76 -15.96
CA VAL A 357 3.17 -0.41 -15.38
C VAL A 357 3.64 0.68 -16.35
N SER A 358 4.13 0.28 -17.52
CA SER A 358 4.73 1.14 -18.51
C SER A 358 4.47 0.59 -19.91
N SER A 359 4.19 1.48 -20.88
CA SER A 359 4.13 1.12 -22.28
C SER A 359 5.49 0.77 -22.88
N ARG A 360 6.58 1.02 -22.12
CA ARG A 360 7.97 0.86 -22.52
C ARG A 360 8.70 -0.20 -21.71
N VAL A 361 9.56 -0.95 -22.39
CA VAL A 361 10.38 -1.99 -21.75
C VAL A 361 11.65 -1.43 -21.08
N ASP A 362 12.20 -0.33 -21.63
CA ASP A 362 13.50 0.25 -21.24
C ASP A 362 13.44 1.20 -20.04
N ARG A 363 12.24 1.69 -19.69
CA ARG A 363 12.04 2.64 -18.61
C ARG A 363 10.59 2.57 -18.10
N ASN A 364 10.28 3.33 -17.07
CA ASN A 364 8.91 3.63 -16.69
C ASN A 364 8.49 4.94 -17.38
N ASP A 365 7.39 4.91 -18.12
CA ASP A 365 6.72 6.09 -18.68
C ASP A 365 5.39 6.37 -17.99
N TYR A 366 5.12 5.61 -16.90
CA TYR A 366 3.97 5.83 -16.01
C TYR A 366 2.60 5.64 -16.67
N GLN A 367 2.57 4.97 -17.82
CA GLN A 367 1.36 4.64 -18.55
C GLN A 367 1.10 3.12 -18.48
N PRO A 368 0.33 2.64 -17.50
CA PRO A 368 -0.12 1.26 -17.48
C PRO A 368 -0.79 0.88 -18.79
N THR A 369 -0.38 -0.25 -19.34
CA THR A 369 -0.81 -0.68 -20.68
C THR A 369 -1.13 -2.16 -20.67
N LEU A 370 -2.22 -2.56 -21.33
CA LEU A 370 -2.62 -3.95 -21.49
C LEU A 370 -1.52 -4.78 -22.14
N CYS A 371 -1.21 -5.92 -21.57
CA CYS A 371 -0.34 -6.90 -22.18
C CYS A 371 -1.05 -7.59 -23.37
N ARG A 372 -0.28 -7.99 -24.38
CA ARG A 372 -0.80 -8.93 -25.37
C ARG A 372 -1.05 -10.27 -24.69
N ALA A 373 -2.20 -10.89 -24.96
CA ALA A 373 -2.64 -12.14 -24.30
C ALA A 373 -1.63 -13.28 -24.44
N ASP A 374 -0.92 -13.39 -25.59
CA ASP A 374 0.08 -14.42 -25.86
C ASP A 374 1.49 -14.07 -25.35
N SER A 375 1.67 -12.94 -24.66
CA SER A 375 2.99 -12.47 -24.22
C SER A 375 3.51 -13.24 -23.00
N THR A 376 4.84 -13.29 -22.88
CA THR A 376 5.48 -13.84 -21.68
C THR A 376 5.12 -13.05 -20.42
N GLN A 377 4.88 -11.74 -20.57
CA GLN A 377 4.49 -10.90 -19.46
C GLN A 377 3.08 -11.23 -18.98
N ALA A 378 2.10 -11.39 -19.87
CA ALA A 378 0.75 -11.81 -19.50
C ALA A 378 0.77 -13.13 -18.73
N ARG A 379 1.43 -14.15 -19.24
CA ARG A 379 1.58 -15.44 -18.54
C ARG A 379 2.27 -15.31 -17.17
N ARG A 380 3.23 -14.40 -17.02
CA ARG A 380 3.89 -14.16 -15.72
C ARG A 380 2.95 -13.48 -14.74
N VAL A 381 2.14 -12.53 -15.17
CA VAL A 381 1.06 -11.91 -14.38
C VAL A 381 0.10 -13.00 -13.90
N GLU A 382 -0.40 -13.85 -14.79
CA GLU A 382 -1.29 -14.96 -14.46
C GLU A 382 -0.68 -15.90 -13.42
N GLN A 383 0.60 -16.27 -13.57
CA GLN A 383 1.30 -17.10 -12.58
C GLN A 383 1.39 -16.45 -11.20
N LYS A 384 1.58 -15.11 -11.15
CA LYS A 384 1.61 -14.37 -9.88
C LYS A 384 0.23 -14.38 -9.22
N LEU A 385 -0.81 -14.12 -9.97
CA LEU A 385 -2.18 -14.12 -9.48
C LEU A 385 -2.64 -15.51 -9.03
N ALA A 386 -2.19 -16.56 -9.73
CA ALA A 386 -2.45 -17.95 -9.35
C ALA A 386 -1.53 -18.48 -8.24
N GLY A 387 -0.58 -17.67 -7.71
CA GLY A 387 0.35 -18.11 -6.67
C GLY A 387 1.39 -19.17 -7.12
N THR A 388 1.52 -19.40 -8.42
CA THR A 388 2.43 -20.40 -8.99
C THR A 388 3.78 -19.80 -9.45
N TYR A 389 3.89 -18.48 -9.48
CA TYR A 389 5.11 -17.78 -9.84
C TYR A 389 6.26 -18.13 -8.89
N ARG A 390 7.43 -18.35 -9.48
CA ARG A 390 8.69 -18.53 -8.73
C ARG A 390 9.68 -17.50 -9.26
N PRO A 391 10.09 -16.51 -8.43
CA PRO A 391 11.09 -15.56 -8.86
C PRO A 391 12.39 -16.27 -9.20
N PRO A 392 13.16 -15.79 -10.19
CA PRO A 392 14.48 -16.31 -10.45
C PRO A 392 15.35 -16.22 -9.19
N ALA A 393 16.20 -17.21 -8.98
CA ALA A 393 17.16 -17.17 -7.87
C ALA A 393 17.95 -15.86 -7.95
N PRO A 394 18.23 -15.21 -6.80
CA PRO A 394 19.09 -14.04 -6.80
C PRO A 394 20.40 -14.42 -7.52
N VAL A 395 20.77 -13.62 -8.51
CA VAL A 395 22.09 -13.76 -9.13
C VAL A 395 23.09 -13.48 -8.02
N SER A 396 23.83 -14.53 -7.59
CA SER A 396 24.93 -14.32 -6.64
C SER A 396 25.85 -13.28 -7.28
N GLU A 397 25.99 -12.13 -6.65
CA GLU A 397 27.04 -11.19 -7.03
C GLU A 397 28.35 -12.01 -7.06
N PRO A 398 29.15 -11.87 -8.11
CA PRO A 398 30.46 -12.52 -8.11
C PRO A 398 31.15 -12.07 -6.82
N GLU A 399 31.57 -13.03 -5.99
CA GLU A 399 32.34 -12.75 -4.78
C GLU A 399 33.42 -11.75 -5.17
N GLU A 400 33.28 -10.52 -4.71
CA GLU A 400 34.34 -9.52 -4.82
C GLU A 400 35.54 -10.13 -4.06
N LYS A 401 36.50 -10.66 -4.82
CA LYS A 401 37.71 -11.21 -4.24
C LYS A 401 38.23 -10.16 -3.29
N ALA A 402 38.17 -10.46 -2.00
CA ALA A 402 38.76 -9.63 -0.99
C ALA A 402 40.16 -9.20 -1.48
N PRO A 403 40.51 -7.92 -1.41
CA PRO A 403 41.82 -7.47 -1.84
C PRO A 403 42.85 -8.33 -1.11
N GLN A 404 43.68 -9.04 -1.86
CA GLN A 404 44.81 -9.77 -1.29
C GLN A 404 45.59 -8.73 -0.49
N THR A 405 45.57 -8.87 0.82
CA THR A 405 46.45 -8.11 1.71
C THR A 405 47.88 -8.35 1.22
N ALA A 406 48.47 -7.32 0.64
CA ALA A 406 49.89 -7.33 0.35
C ALA A 406 50.64 -7.69 1.65
N ALA A 407 51.56 -8.62 1.56
CA ALA A 407 52.45 -8.99 2.64
C ALA A 407 53.05 -7.71 3.21
N PRO A 408 53.27 -7.60 4.55
CA PRO A 408 53.89 -6.42 5.13
C PRO A 408 55.29 -6.26 4.53
N GLU A 409 55.57 -5.13 3.89
CA GLU A 409 56.89 -4.73 3.54
C GLU A 409 57.69 -4.62 4.84
N GLU A 410 58.81 -5.38 4.93
CA GLU A 410 59.78 -5.23 6.01
C GLU A 410 60.29 -3.77 6.00
N MET A 411 60.04 -3.11 7.10
CA MET A 411 60.61 -1.77 7.32
C MET A 411 62.14 -1.88 7.41
N PRO A 412 62.91 -1.05 6.71
CA PRO A 412 64.37 -1.00 6.86
C PRO A 412 64.72 -0.58 8.27
N GLU A 413 65.70 -1.28 8.88
CA GLU A 413 66.30 -0.95 10.18
C GLU A 413 66.76 0.51 10.19
N ALA A 414 66.35 1.23 11.22
CA ALA A 414 66.80 2.61 11.45
C ALA A 414 68.28 2.63 11.82
N GLU A 415 69.11 3.34 11.01
CA GLU A 415 70.49 3.62 11.38
C GLU A 415 70.55 4.45 12.68
N PRO A 416 71.55 4.18 13.56
CA PRO A 416 71.73 4.93 14.82
C PRO A 416 72.19 6.38 14.53
N GLY A 417 71.35 7.33 14.94
CA GLY A 417 71.66 8.76 14.86
C GLY A 417 72.91 9.17 15.64
N PRO A 418 73.59 10.26 15.25
CA PRO A 418 74.84 10.67 15.84
C PRO A 418 74.71 11.15 17.31
N THR A 419 75.55 10.62 18.15
CA THR A 419 75.77 11.05 19.55
C THR A 419 76.23 12.48 19.65
N LEU A 420 75.47 13.31 20.37
CA LEU A 420 75.90 14.67 20.73
C LEU A 420 76.92 14.63 21.88
N PRO A 421 77.93 15.46 21.88
CA PRO A 421 78.96 15.51 22.93
C PRO A 421 78.43 16.18 24.22
N ALA A 422 78.81 15.62 25.34
CA ALA A 422 78.50 16.13 26.67
C ALA A 422 79.23 17.50 26.87
N GLU A 423 78.47 18.55 27.18
CA GLU A 423 79.02 19.74 27.76
C GLU A 423 79.04 19.66 29.30
N SER A 424 80.22 19.79 29.83
CA SER A 424 80.55 20.01 31.22
C SER A 424 80.31 21.48 31.60
N VAL A 425 79.51 21.79 32.62
CA VAL A 425 79.85 22.58 33.85
C VAL A 425 78.64 22.50 34.78
#